data_1a8203c07cf67061f0d4c7596dc37837
#
_entry.id   1a8203c07cf67061f0d4c7596dc37837
#
_cell.length_a   1.000
_cell.length_b   1.000
_cell.length_c   1.000
_cell.angle_alpha   90.00
_cell.angle_beta   90.00
_cell.angle_gamma   90.00
#
_symmetry.space_group_name_H-M   'P 1'
#
loop_
_entity.id
_entity.type
_entity.pdbx_description
1 polymer ?
#
loop_
_entity_poly.entity_id
_entity_poly.type
_entity_poly.pdbx_seq_one_letter_code
_entity_poly.pdbx_strand_id
1 'polypeptide(L)'
;VRRLAAFAKGREKARWEKLLDDIRDAVGDLQMRFDRVYRTCLAQLRENNIYLVDERQLEAQQREFARQYFFGRVMPELAPIIISDATATPQLEDGFIYFAVRIQLKNQSIRYAIVNIPSDRLPRFIVVPSSATQPNRQVIVVLDNIIRACLPQVFQGVFDIERAEAFTFKITR
;
A
#
# COMPACT_ATOMS: atom_id res chain seq x y z
N VAL A 1 2.43 -21.37 -14.68
CA VAL A 1 3.75 -21.68 -15.24
C VAL A 1 4.67 -22.27 -14.18
N ARG A 2 4.90 -21.63 -12.99
CA ARG A 2 5.78 -22.19 -11.92
C ARG A 2 5.38 -23.60 -11.49
N ARG A 3 4.08 -23.89 -11.34
CA ARG A 3 3.58 -25.24 -10.99
C ARG A 3 3.87 -26.25 -12.11
N LEU A 4 3.72 -25.86 -13.37
CA LEU A 4 4.00 -26.72 -14.52
C LEU A 4 5.48 -27.05 -14.63
N ALA A 5 6.38 -26.08 -14.39
CA ALA A 5 7.82 -26.31 -14.37
C ALA A 5 8.27 -27.29 -13.28
N ALA A 6 7.57 -27.31 -12.12
CA ALA A 6 7.89 -28.21 -11.02
C ALA A 6 7.54 -29.67 -11.29
N PHE A 7 6.57 -29.95 -12.16
CA PHE A 7 6.13 -31.32 -12.51
C PHE A 7 6.69 -31.83 -13.84
N ALA A 8 7.24 -30.95 -14.67
CA ALA A 8 7.80 -31.30 -15.97
C ALA A 8 9.18 -31.99 -15.84
N LYS A 9 9.48 -32.92 -16.74
CA LYS A 9 10.77 -33.65 -16.80
C LYS A 9 11.46 -33.40 -18.14
N GLY A 10 12.80 -33.45 -18.15
CA GLY A 10 13.61 -33.40 -19.35
C GLY A 10 13.43 -32.12 -20.17
N ARG A 11 13.19 -32.27 -21.50
CA ARG A 11 13.05 -31.14 -22.45
C ARG A 11 11.88 -30.22 -22.15
N GLU A 12 10.81 -30.74 -21.60
CA GLU A 12 9.66 -29.91 -21.17
C GLU A 12 10.02 -28.98 -20.01
N LYS A 13 10.78 -29.47 -19.04
CA LYS A 13 11.26 -28.66 -17.92
C LYS A 13 12.08 -27.48 -18.41
N ALA A 14 13.07 -27.72 -19.29
CA ALA A 14 13.90 -26.67 -19.86
C ALA A 14 13.09 -25.62 -20.65
N ARG A 15 12.03 -26.06 -21.37
CA ARG A 15 11.11 -25.13 -22.05
C ARG A 15 10.34 -24.24 -21.09
N TRP A 16 9.84 -24.79 -19.98
CA TRP A 16 9.10 -24.02 -18.97
C TRP A 16 10.01 -23.09 -18.18
N GLU A 17 11.23 -23.51 -17.89
CA GLU A 17 12.24 -22.65 -17.23
C GLU A 17 12.59 -21.45 -18.11
N LYS A 18 12.87 -21.69 -19.40
CA LYS A 18 13.12 -20.60 -20.36
C LYS A 18 11.93 -19.64 -20.46
N LEU A 19 10.71 -20.15 -20.55
CA LEU A 19 9.50 -19.31 -20.58
C LEU A 19 9.34 -18.48 -19.30
N LEU A 20 9.70 -19.03 -18.14
CA LEU A 20 9.69 -18.30 -16.88
C LEU A 20 10.70 -17.14 -16.88
N ASP A 21 11.88 -17.38 -17.42
CA ASP A 21 12.92 -16.36 -17.51
C ASP A 21 12.53 -15.27 -18.52
N ASP A 22 12.03 -15.64 -19.70
CA ASP A 22 11.50 -14.69 -20.70
C ASP A 22 10.36 -13.81 -20.10
N ILE A 23 9.47 -14.40 -19.28
CA ILE A 23 8.41 -13.65 -18.57
C ILE A 23 9.01 -12.71 -17.53
N ARG A 24 10.01 -13.15 -16.75
CA ARG A 24 10.66 -12.31 -15.73
C ARG A 24 11.36 -11.11 -16.37
N ASP A 25 12.05 -11.34 -17.46
CA ASP A 25 12.74 -10.29 -18.21
C ASP A 25 11.74 -9.27 -18.76
N ALA A 26 10.66 -9.74 -19.39
CA ALA A 26 9.59 -8.88 -19.88
C ALA A 26 8.91 -8.06 -18.78
N VAL A 27 8.68 -8.67 -17.61
CA VAL A 27 8.12 -7.98 -16.44
C VAL A 27 9.12 -6.95 -15.91
N GLY A 28 10.41 -7.30 -15.83
CA GLY A 28 11.48 -6.38 -15.42
C GLY A 28 11.56 -5.15 -16.32
N ASP A 29 11.54 -5.36 -17.64
CA ASP A 29 11.53 -4.28 -18.62
C ASP A 29 10.28 -3.39 -18.50
N LEU A 30 9.12 -3.99 -18.29
CA LEU A 30 7.87 -3.25 -18.06
C LEU A 30 7.95 -2.38 -16.80
N GLN A 31 8.50 -2.92 -15.71
CA GLN A 31 8.69 -2.18 -14.47
C GLN A 31 9.64 -0.99 -14.66
N MET A 32 10.77 -1.19 -15.34
CA MET A 32 11.71 -0.11 -15.62
C MET A 32 11.08 1.00 -16.48
N ARG A 33 10.27 0.64 -17.50
CA ARG A 33 9.54 1.61 -18.32
C ARG A 33 8.50 2.36 -17.51
N PHE A 34 7.74 1.66 -16.68
CA PHE A 34 6.76 2.26 -15.77
C PHE A 34 7.42 3.27 -14.85
N ASP A 35 8.51 2.90 -14.17
CA ASP A 35 9.24 3.77 -13.26
C ASP A 35 9.76 5.04 -13.93
N ARG A 36 10.24 4.92 -15.18
CA ARG A 36 10.69 6.07 -15.96
C ARG A 36 9.54 7.03 -16.24
N VAL A 37 8.42 6.52 -16.75
CA VAL A 37 7.23 7.34 -17.06
C VAL A 37 6.69 7.97 -15.78
N TYR A 38 6.58 7.22 -14.70
CA TYR A 38 6.10 7.71 -13.42
C TYR A 38 6.96 8.86 -12.88
N ARG A 39 8.29 8.73 -12.92
CA ARG A 39 9.21 9.81 -12.51
C ARG A 39 9.06 11.05 -13.39
N THR A 40 8.87 10.88 -14.70
CA THR A 40 8.64 11.99 -15.62
C THR A 40 7.33 12.72 -15.27
N CYS A 41 6.25 11.98 -15.04
CA CYS A 41 4.98 12.59 -14.62
C CYS A 41 5.12 13.36 -13.29
N LEU A 42 5.82 12.79 -12.31
CA LEU A 42 6.07 13.49 -11.04
C LEU A 42 6.89 14.76 -11.21
N ALA A 43 7.87 14.77 -12.12
CA ALA A 43 8.64 15.97 -12.43
C ALA A 43 7.75 17.06 -13.06
N GLN A 44 6.93 16.71 -14.05
CA GLN A 44 6.00 17.64 -14.70
C GLN A 44 4.94 18.19 -13.73
N LEU A 45 4.44 17.36 -12.79
CA LEU A 45 3.55 17.85 -11.75
C LEU A 45 4.24 18.91 -10.87
N ARG A 46 5.50 18.69 -10.49
CA ARG A 46 6.28 19.65 -9.69
C ARG A 46 6.52 20.97 -10.42
N GLU A 47 6.76 20.94 -11.72
CA GLU A 47 6.86 22.14 -12.56
C GLU A 47 5.57 23.01 -12.51
N ASN A 48 4.43 22.35 -12.25
CA ASN A 48 3.12 23.01 -12.08
C ASN A 48 2.74 23.21 -10.59
N ASN A 49 3.71 23.18 -9.68
CA ASN A 49 3.51 23.33 -8.23
C ASN A 49 2.61 22.27 -7.60
N ILE A 50 2.48 21.08 -8.21
CA ILE A 50 1.72 19.95 -7.70
C ILE A 50 2.70 18.90 -7.18
N TYR A 51 2.56 18.50 -5.92
CA TYR A 51 3.48 17.58 -5.24
C TYR A 51 2.72 16.37 -4.70
N LEU A 52 3.01 15.20 -5.25
CA LEU A 52 2.59 13.94 -4.65
C LEU A 52 3.64 13.56 -3.60
N VAL A 53 3.19 13.47 -2.34
CA VAL A 53 4.08 13.22 -1.19
C VAL A 53 3.63 11.99 -0.40
N ASP A 54 4.57 11.38 0.32
CA ASP A 54 4.27 10.34 1.30
C ASP A 54 3.99 10.94 2.70
N GLU A 55 3.59 10.09 3.64
CA GLU A 55 3.23 10.48 5.00
C GLU A 55 4.39 11.12 5.79
N ARG A 56 5.64 10.84 5.40
CA ARG A 56 6.84 11.35 6.08
C ARG A 56 7.18 12.77 5.66
N GLN A 57 6.75 13.15 4.47
CA GLN A 57 7.01 14.45 3.86
C GLN A 57 5.97 15.50 4.25
N LEU A 58 4.90 15.11 4.94
CA LEU A 58 3.87 16.03 5.41
C LEU A 58 4.41 16.96 6.50
N GLU A 59 4.11 18.25 6.38
CA GLU A 59 4.35 19.24 7.43
C GLU A 59 3.36 19.09 8.61
N ALA A 60 3.62 19.74 9.71
CA ALA A 60 2.83 19.56 10.94
C ALA A 60 1.32 19.81 10.74
N GLN A 61 0.96 20.90 10.04
CA GLN A 61 -0.44 21.22 9.75
C GLN A 61 -1.08 20.19 8.81
N GLN A 62 -0.33 19.72 7.82
CA GLN A 62 -0.77 18.71 6.87
C GLN A 62 -0.96 17.34 7.55
N ARG A 63 -0.07 16.97 8.47
CA ARG A 63 -0.24 15.77 9.30
C ARG A 63 -1.48 15.82 10.15
N GLU A 64 -1.78 16.99 10.75
CA GLU A 64 -2.99 17.15 11.54
C GLU A 64 -4.26 17.03 10.67
N PHE A 65 -4.26 17.65 9.50
CA PHE A 65 -5.34 17.44 8.51
C PHE A 65 -5.50 15.97 8.13
N ALA A 66 -4.40 15.28 7.80
CA ALA A 66 -4.41 13.86 7.44
C ALA A 66 -4.97 13.01 8.58
N ARG A 67 -4.62 13.34 9.84
CA ARG A 67 -5.14 12.67 11.03
C ARG A 67 -6.66 12.90 11.20
N GLN A 68 -7.12 14.13 11.03
CA GLN A 68 -8.55 14.46 11.10
C GLN A 68 -9.34 13.76 9.98
N TYR A 69 -8.79 13.77 8.75
CA TYR A 69 -9.38 13.08 7.63
C TYR A 69 -9.45 11.56 7.88
N PHE A 70 -8.39 11.00 8.44
CA PHE A 70 -8.35 9.59 8.83
C PHE A 70 -9.48 9.23 9.79
N PHE A 71 -9.59 9.91 10.91
CA PHE A 71 -10.62 9.59 11.92
C PHE A 71 -12.05 9.89 11.45
N GLY A 72 -12.24 10.98 10.71
CA GLY A 72 -13.56 11.40 10.27
C GLY A 72 -14.11 10.67 9.05
N ARG A 73 -13.23 10.16 8.17
CA ARG A 73 -13.63 9.60 6.88
C ARG A 73 -13.11 8.20 6.63
N VAL A 74 -11.87 7.92 7.00
CA VAL A 74 -11.20 6.65 6.63
C VAL A 74 -11.48 5.55 7.65
N MET A 75 -11.29 5.85 8.94
CA MET A 75 -11.43 4.86 10.01
C MET A 75 -12.79 4.15 10.05
N PRO A 76 -13.94 4.82 9.78
CA PRO A 76 -15.24 4.15 9.71
C PRO A 76 -15.37 3.13 8.56
N GLU A 77 -14.56 3.28 7.52
CA GLU A 77 -14.59 2.40 6.34
C GLU A 77 -13.59 1.24 6.43
N LEU A 78 -12.76 1.21 7.48
CA LEU A 78 -11.77 0.15 7.67
C LEU A 78 -12.37 -1.03 8.40
N ALA A 79 -12.14 -2.23 7.87
CA ALA A 79 -12.48 -3.51 8.49
C ALA A 79 -11.22 -4.39 8.60
N PRO A 80 -10.38 -4.22 9.63
CA PRO A 80 -9.17 -5.01 9.78
C PRO A 80 -9.51 -6.46 10.12
N ILE A 81 -8.89 -7.41 9.40
CA ILE A 81 -8.98 -8.84 9.64
C ILE A 81 -7.71 -9.30 10.33
N ILE A 82 -7.80 -9.69 11.59
CA ILE A 82 -6.67 -10.20 12.35
C ILE A 82 -6.45 -11.66 11.95
N ILE A 83 -5.21 -12.00 11.59
CA ILE A 83 -4.81 -13.37 11.21
C ILE A 83 -4.35 -14.11 12.46
N SER A 84 -4.98 -15.26 12.72
CA SER A 84 -4.59 -16.19 13.76
C SER A 84 -4.65 -17.62 13.21
N ASP A 85 -4.06 -18.58 13.91
CA ASP A 85 -4.10 -19.99 13.52
C ASP A 85 -5.54 -20.55 13.46
N ALA A 86 -6.45 -19.97 14.24
CA ALA A 86 -7.87 -20.31 14.25
C ALA A 86 -8.70 -19.55 13.18
N THR A 87 -8.10 -18.58 12.50
CA THR A 87 -8.81 -17.76 11.50
C THR A 87 -8.88 -18.53 10.18
N ALA A 88 -10.10 -18.75 9.67
CA ALA A 88 -10.27 -19.25 8.32
C ALA A 88 -9.55 -18.32 7.32
N THR A 89 -9.00 -18.87 6.23
CA THR A 89 -8.34 -18.08 5.21
C THR A 89 -9.27 -16.96 4.75
N PRO A 90 -8.90 -15.68 4.91
CA PRO A 90 -9.77 -14.57 4.55
C PRO A 90 -10.08 -14.60 3.06
N GLN A 91 -11.35 -14.46 2.71
CA GLN A 91 -11.76 -14.30 1.33
C GLN A 91 -11.50 -12.86 0.91
N LEU A 92 -10.46 -12.68 0.09
CA LEU A 92 -10.09 -11.38 -0.44
C LEU A 92 -10.72 -11.21 -1.83
N GLU A 93 -11.26 -10.04 -2.08
CA GLU A 93 -11.91 -9.70 -3.33
C GLU A 93 -10.90 -9.36 -4.43
N ASP A 94 -11.25 -9.74 -5.65
CA ASP A 94 -10.42 -9.47 -6.82
C ASP A 94 -10.44 -7.97 -7.18
N GLY A 95 -9.29 -7.47 -7.58
CA GLY A 95 -9.15 -6.06 -7.97
C GLY A 95 -8.96 -5.07 -6.81
N PHE A 96 -9.24 -5.45 -5.57
CA PHE A 96 -9.05 -4.59 -4.40
C PHE A 96 -7.58 -4.51 -3.96
N ILE A 97 -7.26 -3.41 -3.29
CA ILE A 97 -5.94 -3.16 -2.71
C ILE A 97 -6.01 -3.37 -1.20
N TYR A 98 -5.01 -4.07 -0.67
CA TYR A 98 -4.94 -4.42 0.74
C TYR A 98 -3.59 -4.04 1.33
N PHE A 99 -3.57 -3.86 2.64
CA PHE A 99 -2.37 -3.92 3.45
C PHE A 99 -2.23 -5.28 4.11
N ALA A 100 -1.06 -5.90 3.97
CA ALA A 100 -0.56 -6.90 4.91
C ALA A 100 0.14 -6.15 6.03
N VAL A 101 -0.40 -6.24 7.25
CA VAL A 101 0.10 -5.51 8.41
C VAL A 101 0.82 -6.45 9.35
N ARG A 102 2.05 -6.08 9.72
CA ARG A 102 2.83 -6.69 10.79
C ARG A 102 2.76 -5.78 12.01
N ILE A 103 2.25 -6.31 13.11
CA ILE A 103 2.06 -5.57 14.36
C ILE A 103 3.00 -6.18 15.39
N GLN A 104 3.93 -5.39 15.89
CA GLN A 104 4.77 -5.73 17.02
C GLN A 104 4.14 -5.16 18.29
N LEU A 105 3.89 -6.03 19.26
CA LEU A 105 3.32 -5.65 20.55
C LEU A 105 4.42 -5.30 21.54
N LYS A 106 4.11 -4.55 22.59
CA LYS A 106 5.08 -4.20 23.66
C LYS A 106 5.67 -5.42 24.36
N ASN A 107 4.93 -6.53 24.42
CA ASN A 107 5.44 -7.80 24.95
C ASN A 107 6.32 -8.58 23.94
N GLN A 108 6.78 -7.93 22.88
CA GLN A 108 7.60 -8.47 21.80
C GLN A 108 6.92 -9.53 20.92
N SER A 109 5.66 -9.88 21.16
CA SER A 109 4.94 -10.79 20.28
C SER A 109 4.53 -10.10 18.99
N ILE A 110 4.39 -10.88 17.92
CA ILE A 110 4.02 -10.39 16.59
C ILE A 110 2.61 -10.85 16.26
N ARG A 111 1.83 -9.96 15.67
CA ARG A 111 0.52 -10.25 15.09
C ARG A 111 0.48 -9.80 13.65
N TYR A 112 -0.40 -10.42 12.88
CA TYR A 112 -0.63 -10.08 11.48
C TYR A 112 -2.08 -9.72 11.26
N ALA A 113 -2.31 -8.79 10.36
CA ALA A 113 -3.65 -8.41 9.95
C ALA A 113 -3.69 -8.08 8.46
N ILE A 114 -4.87 -8.13 7.88
CA ILE A 114 -5.16 -7.62 6.54
C ILE A 114 -6.13 -6.46 6.69
N VAL A 115 -5.86 -5.37 6.01
CA VAL A 115 -6.72 -4.18 5.99
C VAL A 115 -7.04 -3.85 4.54
N ASN A 116 -8.33 -3.79 4.19
CA ASN A 116 -8.75 -3.31 2.88
C ASN A 116 -8.54 -1.78 2.80
N ILE A 117 -8.00 -1.30 1.68
CA ILE A 117 -7.91 0.12 1.38
C ILE A 117 -9.21 0.50 0.65
N PRO A 118 -10.09 1.34 1.25
CA PRO A 118 -11.42 1.61 0.74
C PRO A 118 -11.40 2.62 -0.44
N SER A 119 -10.63 2.30 -1.49
CA SER A 119 -10.47 3.15 -2.68
C SER A 119 -11.68 3.12 -3.62
N ASP A 120 -12.65 2.26 -3.36
CA ASP A 120 -13.97 2.19 -4.01
C ASP A 120 -14.98 3.18 -3.41
N ARG A 121 -14.78 3.59 -2.15
CA ARG A 121 -15.66 4.50 -1.40
C ARG A 121 -15.06 5.87 -1.15
N LEU A 122 -13.73 5.95 -1.07
CA LEU A 122 -13.00 7.18 -0.77
C LEU A 122 -12.07 7.55 -1.93
N PRO A 123 -11.84 8.87 -2.16
CA PRO A 123 -10.87 9.33 -3.13
C PRO A 123 -9.48 8.74 -2.85
N ARG A 124 -8.82 8.23 -3.87
CA ARG A 124 -7.46 7.71 -3.73
C ARG A 124 -6.42 8.81 -3.55
N PHE A 125 -6.65 9.98 -4.12
CA PHE A 125 -5.78 11.15 -4.04
C PHE A 125 -6.47 12.23 -3.22
N ILE A 126 -5.85 12.64 -2.13
CA ILE A 126 -6.37 13.62 -1.19
C ILE A 126 -5.52 14.87 -1.28
N VAL A 127 -6.14 16.00 -1.64
CA VAL A 127 -5.49 17.30 -1.59
C VAL A 127 -5.46 17.75 -0.14
N VAL A 128 -4.26 18.01 0.38
CA VAL A 128 -4.07 18.53 1.73
C VAL A 128 -3.88 20.05 1.69
N PRO A 129 -4.20 20.78 2.76
CA PRO A 129 -4.03 22.23 2.82
C PRO A 129 -2.61 22.65 2.48
N SER A 130 -2.47 23.74 1.75
CA SER A 130 -1.16 24.36 1.49
C SER A 130 -0.55 24.80 2.82
N SER A 131 0.78 24.68 2.91
CA SER A 131 1.51 25.20 4.06
C SER A 131 1.58 26.71 4.05
N ALA A 132 1.59 27.34 5.23
CA ALA A 132 1.82 28.79 5.35
C ALA A 132 3.19 29.21 4.77
N THR A 133 4.17 28.33 4.78
CA THR A 133 5.51 28.56 4.22
C THR A 133 5.55 28.40 2.68
N GLN A 134 4.58 27.69 2.09
CA GLN A 134 4.51 27.40 0.67
C GLN A 134 3.07 27.51 0.14
N PRO A 135 2.47 28.70 0.12
CA PRO A 135 1.03 28.88 -0.16
C PRO A 135 0.62 28.49 -1.58
N ASN A 136 1.54 28.56 -2.54
CA ASN A 136 1.28 28.23 -3.95
C ASN A 136 1.51 26.75 -4.28
N ARG A 137 1.87 25.93 -3.27
CA ARG A 137 2.18 24.52 -3.46
C ARG A 137 0.93 23.68 -3.19
N GLN A 138 0.45 22.98 -4.21
CA GLN A 138 -0.61 22.00 -4.05
C GLN A 138 0.00 20.65 -3.66
N VAL A 139 -0.34 20.16 -2.49
CA VAL A 139 0.16 18.89 -1.96
C VAL A 139 -0.94 17.85 -2.04
N ILE A 140 -0.60 16.68 -2.59
CA ILE A 140 -1.49 15.54 -2.75
C ILE A 140 -0.88 14.35 -2.00
N VAL A 141 -1.71 13.66 -1.23
CA VAL A 141 -1.35 12.43 -0.52
C VAL A 141 -2.23 11.29 -1.01
N VAL A 142 -1.66 10.11 -1.18
CA VAL A 142 -2.43 8.91 -1.50
C VAL A 142 -3.12 8.40 -0.25
N LEU A 143 -4.34 7.89 -0.38
CA LEU A 143 -5.14 7.32 0.72
C LEU A 143 -4.34 6.27 1.52
N ASP A 144 -3.59 5.43 0.83
CA ASP A 144 -2.69 4.43 1.41
C ASP A 144 -1.74 5.07 2.45
N ASN A 145 -1.15 6.24 2.13
CA ASN A 145 -0.20 6.92 3.01
C ASN A 145 -0.89 7.55 4.22
N ILE A 146 -2.14 8.03 4.07
CA ILE A 146 -2.94 8.50 5.22
C ILE A 146 -3.21 7.35 6.20
N ILE A 147 -3.61 6.18 5.68
CA ILE A 147 -3.83 5.00 6.51
C ILE A 147 -2.53 4.56 7.17
N ARG A 148 -1.42 4.58 6.44
CA ARG A 148 -0.09 4.21 6.95
C ARG A 148 0.39 5.14 8.06
N ALA A 149 0.15 6.45 7.93
CA ALA A 149 0.47 7.44 8.96
C ALA A 149 -0.28 7.19 10.29
N CYS A 150 -1.49 6.63 10.19
CA CYS A 150 -2.37 6.37 11.33
C CYS A 150 -2.54 4.87 11.61
N LEU A 151 -1.61 4.02 11.14
CA LEU A 151 -1.75 2.57 11.22
C LEU A 151 -1.89 2.01 12.65
N PRO A 152 -1.15 2.51 13.66
CA PRO A 152 -1.35 2.06 15.04
C PRO A 152 -2.76 2.30 15.58
N GLN A 153 -3.40 3.40 15.15
CA GLN A 153 -4.75 3.76 15.59
C GLN A 153 -5.82 2.79 15.07
N VAL A 154 -5.59 2.13 13.94
CA VAL A 154 -6.49 1.10 13.40
C VAL A 154 -6.70 -0.05 14.39
N PHE A 155 -5.70 -0.35 15.18
CA PHE A 155 -5.69 -1.48 16.12
C PHE A 155 -5.72 -1.03 17.58
N GLN A 156 -5.88 0.28 17.83
CA GLN A 156 -5.95 0.84 19.18
C GLN A 156 -7.17 0.28 19.92
N GLY A 157 -6.97 -0.17 21.16
CA GLY A 157 -8.02 -0.81 21.96
C GLY A 157 -8.11 -2.33 21.76
N VAL A 158 -7.47 -2.89 20.72
CA VAL A 158 -7.34 -4.35 20.51
C VAL A 158 -5.97 -4.85 20.96
N PHE A 159 -4.93 -4.07 20.68
CA PHE A 159 -3.54 -4.46 20.97
C PHE A 159 -2.77 -3.31 21.63
N ASP A 160 -1.84 -3.67 22.52
CA ASP A 160 -0.83 -2.75 23.06
C ASP A 160 0.39 -2.74 22.11
N ILE A 161 0.37 -1.81 21.16
CA ILE A 161 1.26 -1.77 20.01
C ILE A 161 2.54 -1.02 20.34
N GLU A 162 3.68 -1.59 19.99
CA GLU A 162 4.97 -0.91 19.94
C GLU A 162 5.22 -0.35 18.54
N ARG A 163 4.99 -1.17 17.50
CA ARG A 163 5.23 -0.81 16.10
C ARG A 163 4.26 -1.52 15.16
N ALA A 164 3.80 -0.83 14.13
CA ALA A 164 3.03 -1.41 13.04
C ALA A 164 3.64 -1.05 11.68
N GLU A 165 3.73 -2.03 10.80
CA GLU A 165 4.25 -1.89 9.43
C GLU A 165 3.23 -2.44 8.45
N ALA A 166 3.02 -1.74 7.33
CA ALA A 166 2.07 -2.16 6.31
C ALA A 166 2.75 -2.30 4.95
N PHE A 167 2.44 -3.39 4.27
CA PHE A 167 2.89 -3.71 2.90
C PHE A 167 1.68 -3.77 1.99
N THR A 168 1.68 -2.93 0.96
CA THR A 168 0.57 -2.89 -0.01
C THR A 168 0.64 -4.08 -0.95
N PHE A 169 -0.48 -4.74 -1.17
CA PHE A 169 -0.61 -5.78 -2.19
C PHE A 169 -1.98 -5.71 -2.86
N LYS A 170 -2.06 -6.27 -4.06
CA LYS A 170 -3.29 -6.41 -4.83
C LYS A 170 -3.44 -7.87 -5.25
N ILE A 171 -4.65 -8.39 -5.16
CA ILE A 171 -5.00 -9.70 -5.69
C ILE A 171 -5.61 -9.51 -7.07
N THR A 172 -5.15 -10.33 -8.01
CA THR A 172 -5.73 -10.45 -9.35
C THR A 172 -5.84 -11.95 -9.65
N ARG A 173 -7.03 -12.41 -9.92
CA ARG A 173 -7.33 -13.82 -10.29
C ARG A 173 -7.57 -13.95 -11.78
#